data_f5f3092e3866dec6cc9f3db057d23986
#
_entry.id   f5f3092e3866dec6cc9f3db057d23986
#
_cell.length_a   1.000
_cell.length_b   1.000
_cell.length_c   1.000
_cell.angle_alpha   90.00
_cell.angle_beta   90.00
_cell.angle_gamma   90.00
#
_symmetry.space_group_name_H-M   'P 1'
#
loop_
_entity.id
_entity.type
_entity.pdbx_description
1 polymer ?
#
loop_
_entity_poly.entity_id
_entity_poly.type
_entity_poly.pdbx_seq_one_letter_code
_entity_poly.pdbx_strand_id
1 'polypeptide(L)'
;IARGVTLIAMAIYHFGWDLEFFGYMAPATTAHGGWKLFARCIASSFLFLVGFSLVLAHGRTIRWNAVGKRLLQIAAAAAAISAVTYYMSPDNFIFFGILHQIALASVLGLLFLRLPAVVTLIVAAFVIAAPLYAQSDIFNRMWLAWIGLSTVPPRSNDYVPLFPWFGAVLLGIAAARIFERFNWLPMLSGGIQPQFLQRPLTFIGRHSLAFYLIHQPVLIGLVYVFSQIMPPAQPAPREAFTQSCVSSCMQNGGEALCAQFCGCVVSELDKAKLFDDVFSGKADQNNNSTVQQIAEICSPVPDNQP
;
A
#
# COMPACT_ATOMS: atom_id res chain seq x y z
N ILE A 1 20.19 6.83 8.84
CA ILE A 1 19.89 7.71 7.70
C ILE A 1 18.91 7.02 6.75
N ALA A 2 19.24 5.86 6.14
CA ALA A 2 18.37 5.22 5.12
C ALA A 2 16.91 5.06 5.59
N ARG A 3 16.67 4.59 6.82
CA ARG A 3 15.31 4.53 7.40
C ARG A 3 14.64 5.90 7.49
N GLY A 4 15.40 6.97 7.81
CA GLY A 4 14.86 8.32 7.87
C GLY A 4 14.41 8.81 6.49
N VAL A 5 15.20 8.56 5.46
CA VAL A 5 14.83 8.89 4.06
C VAL A 5 13.56 8.14 3.65
N THR A 6 13.47 6.83 3.92
CA THR A 6 12.29 6.04 3.58
C THR A 6 11.03 6.50 4.33
N LEU A 7 11.17 6.94 5.59
CA LEU A 7 10.07 7.49 6.39
C LEU A 7 9.58 8.84 5.84
N ILE A 8 10.48 9.69 5.38
CA ILE A 8 10.09 10.95 4.71
C ILE A 8 9.37 10.66 3.39
N ALA A 9 9.91 9.73 2.58
CA ALA A 9 9.25 9.31 1.35
C ALA A 9 7.83 8.76 1.62
N MET A 10 7.67 7.99 2.69
CA MET A 10 6.37 7.49 3.14
C MET A 10 5.42 8.65 3.52
N ALA A 11 5.91 9.63 4.28
CA ALA A 11 5.11 10.80 4.66
C ALA A 11 4.68 11.62 3.43
N ILE A 12 5.54 11.76 2.41
CA ILE A 12 5.19 12.41 1.14
C ILE A 12 4.08 11.63 0.41
N TYR A 13 4.19 10.30 0.34
CA TYR A 13 3.17 9.45 -0.27
C TYR A 13 1.81 9.61 0.44
N HIS A 14 1.82 9.52 1.76
CA HIS A 14 0.60 9.67 2.55
C HIS A 14 0.01 11.09 2.50
N PHE A 15 0.84 12.11 2.41
CA PHE A 15 0.36 13.48 2.17
C PHE A 15 -0.37 13.59 0.82
N GLY A 16 0.16 12.98 -0.25
CA GLY A 16 -0.54 12.89 -1.53
C GLY A 16 -1.88 12.13 -1.42
N TRP A 17 -1.89 11.04 -0.65
CA TRP A 17 -3.11 10.28 -0.38
C TRP A 17 -4.15 11.11 0.40
N ASP A 18 -3.71 11.88 1.40
CA ASP A 18 -4.59 12.77 2.17
C ASP A 18 -5.16 13.89 1.27
N LEU A 19 -4.35 14.48 0.38
CA LEU A 19 -4.84 15.46 -0.59
C LEU A 19 -5.90 14.87 -1.53
N GLU A 20 -5.73 13.62 -1.96
CA GLU A 20 -6.73 12.89 -2.75
C GLU A 20 -7.99 12.63 -1.91
N PHE A 21 -7.84 12.15 -0.69
CA PHE A 21 -8.95 11.87 0.23
C PHE A 21 -9.81 13.11 0.52
N PHE A 22 -9.20 14.27 0.66
CA PHE A 22 -9.91 15.54 0.87
C PHE A 22 -10.36 16.24 -0.45
N GLY A 23 -10.13 15.64 -1.61
CA GLY A 23 -10.64 16.14 -2.90
C GLY A 23 -9.76 17.21 -3.57
N TYR A 24 -8.49 17.40 -3.14
CA TYR A 24 -7.54 18.29 -3.82
C TYR A 24 -6.85 17.63 -5.01
N MET A 25 -6.96 16.33 -5.14
CA MET A 25 -6.44 15.54 -6.28
C MET A 25 -7.55 14.66 -6.84
N ALA A 26 -7.45 14.30 -8.11
CA ALA A 26 -8.41 13.41 -8.74
C ALA A 26 -8.44 12.03 -8.04
N PRO A 27 -9.61 11.39 -7.88
CA PRO A 27 -9.76 10.08 -7.28
C PRO A 27 -8.84 9.03 -7.93
N ALA A 28 -8.32 8.12 -7.11
CA ALA A 28 -7.42 7.04 -7.50
C ALA A 28 -6.06 7.46 -8.09
N THR A 29 -5.68 8.75 -8.02
CA THR A 29 -4.37 9.24 -8.50
C THR A 29 -3.22 8.50 -7.80
N THR A 30 -3.29 8.32 -6.48
CA THR A 30 -2.23 7.66 -5.70
C THR A 30 -2.20 6.14 -5.88
N ALA A 31 -3.26 5.54 -6.40
CA ALA A 31 -3.35 4.11 -6.67
C ALA A 31 -2.72 3.68 -8.01
N HIS A 32 -2.36 4.62 -8.91
CA HIS A 32 -1.93 4.34 -10.27
C HIS A 32 -0.59 4.99 -10.61
N GLY A 33 -0.04 4.58 -11.77
CA GLY A 33 1.15 5.20 -12.37
C GLY A 33 2.35 5.30 -11.44
N GLY A 34 3.01 6.45 -11.46
CA GLY A 34 4.21 6.72 -10.66
C GLY A 34 4.00 6.67 -9.16
N TRP A 35 2.80 7.05 -8.67
CA TRP A 35 2.47 6.98 -7.24
C TRP A 35 2.42 5.53 -6.74
N LYS A 36 1.82 4.62 -7.51
CA LYS A 36 1.81 3.18 -7.18
C LYS A 36 3.22 2.60 -7.14
N LEU A 37 4.07 2.98 -8.11
CA LEU A 37 5.47 2.57 -8.12
C LEU A 37 6.21 3.14 -6.90
N PHE A 38 6.00 4.40 -6.57
CA PHE A 38 6.60 5.07 -5.41
C PHE A 38 6.22 4.37 -4.10
N ALA A 39 4.93 4.04 -3.90
CA ALA A 39 4.48 3.26 -2.74
C ALA A 39 5.18 1.89 -2.64
N ARG A 40 5.30 1.18 -3.77
CA ARG A 40 6.00 -0.12 -3.83
C ARG A 40 7.48 0.02 -3.49
N CYS A 41 8.15 1.06 -3.98
CA CYS A 41 9.56 1.35 -3.67
C CYS A 41 9.73 1.64 -2.18
N ILE A 42 8.83 2.42 -1.56
CA ILE A 42 8.85 2.71 -0.12
C ILE A 42 8.71 1.42 0.69
N ALA A 43 7.68 0.62 0.42
CA ALA A 43 7.44 -0.64 1.13
C ALA A 43 8.61 -1.63 0.97
N SER A 44 9.12 -1.80 -0.27
CA SER A 44 10.28 -2.65 -0.55
C SER A 44 11.53 -2.17 0.19
N SER A 45 11.77 -0.86 0.24
CA SER A 45 12.91 -0.27 0.96
C SER A 45 12.82 -0.52 2.47
N PHE A 46 11.64 -0.36 3.08
CA PHE A 46 11.43 -0.67 4.49
C PHE A 46 11.73 -2.14 4.78
N LEU A 47 11.16 -3.04 4.01
CA LEU A 47 11.31 -4.48 4.20
C LEU A 47 12.76 -4.93 3.94
N PHE A 48 13.41 -4.38 2.92
CA PHE A 48 14.84 -4.60 2.69
C PHE A 48 15.68 -4.17 3.90
N LEU A 49 15.43 -2.98 4.45
CA LEU A 49 16.12 -2.47 5.63
C LEU A 49 15.82 -3.28 6.89
N VAL A 50 14.65 -3.92 7.00
CA VAL A 50 14.37 -4.90 8.07
C VAL A 50 15.30 -6.09 7.96
N GLY A 51 15.39 -6.73 6.80
CA GLY A 51 16.27 -7.87 6.56
C GLY A 51 17.74 -7.54 6.77
N PHE A 52 18.21 -6.43 6.19
CA PHE A 52 19.58 -5.94 6.34
C PHE A 52 19.94 -5.70 7.81
N SER A 53 19.05 -5.02 8.55
CA SER A 53 19.26 -4.72 9.96
C SER A 53 19.21 -5.96 10.85
N LEU A 54 18.46 -6.98 10.47
CA LEU A 54 18.36 -8.24 11.20
C LEU A 54 19.71 -8.95 11.23
N VAL A 55 20.43 -8.97 10.09
CA VAL A 55 21.80 -9.52 10.01
C VAL A 55 22.76 -8.71 10.87
N LEU A 56 22.76 -7.38 10.76
CA LEU A 56 23.65 -6.52 11.55
C LEU A 56 23.41 -6.69 13.06
N ALA A 57 22.17 -6.91 13.48
CA ALA A 57 21.82 -7.03 14.89
C ALA A 57 22.05 -8.44 15.47
N HIS A 58 21.89 -9.49 14.64
CA HIS A 58 21.77 -10.88 15.11
C HIS A 58 22.60 -11.88 14.29
N GLY A 59 23.34 -11.46 13.27
CA GLY A 59 24.10 -12.34 12.38
C GLY A 59 25.13 -13.21 13.08
N ARG A 60 25.75 -12.70 14.15
CA ARG A 60 26.72 -13.47 14.96
C ARG A 60 26.04 -14.29 16.07
N THR A 61 25.18 -13.65 16.86
CA THR A 61 24.44 -14.27 17.97
C THR A 61 23.06 -13.68 18.07
N ILE A 62 22.03 -14.52 18.22
CA ILE A 62 20.65 -14.07 18.36
C ILE A 62 20.44 -13.61 19.80
N ARG A 63 20.16 -12.34 19.98
CA ARG A 63 19.84 -11.73 21.28
C ARG A 63 18.33 -11.83 21.53
N TRP A 64 17.87 -12.97 22.01
CA TRP A 64 16.44 -13.31 22.13
C TRP A 64 15.62 -12.26 22.88
N ASN A 65 16.14 -11.70 23.98
CA ASN A 65 15.43 -10.63 24.73
C ASN A 65 15.22 -9.37 23.88
N ALA A 66 16.20 -8.99 23.04
CA ALA A 66 16.08 -7.83 22.16
C ALA A 66 15.11 -8.12 21.00
N VAL A 67 15.13 -9.32 20.44
CA VAL A 67 14.18 -9.78 19.42
C VAL A 67 12.77 -9.76 19.99
N GLY A 68 12.55 -10.40 21.15
CA GLY A 68 11.22 -10.47 21.77
C GLY A 68 10.65 -9.09 22.10
N LYS A 69 11.45 -8.21 22.70
CA LYS A 69 11.02 -6.83 23.01
C LYS A 69 10.61 -6.05 21.75
N ARG A 70 11.44 -6.13 20.71
CA ARG A 70 11.16 -5.46 19.44
C ARG A 70 9.93 -6.04 18.74
N LEU A 71 9.82 -7.37 18.71
CA LEU A 71 8.66 -8.06 18.11
C LEU A 71 7.37 -7.67 18.83
N LEU A 72 7.39 -7.65 20.17
CA LEU A 72 6.22 -7.23 20.97
C LEU A 72 5.82 -5.78 20.67
N GLN A 73 6.80 -4.87 20.57
CA GLN A 73 6.52 -3.46 20.23
C GLN A 73 5.87 -3.32 18.84
N ILE A 74 6.39 -4.05 17.84
CA ILE A 74 5.84 -3.98 16.47
C ILE A 74 4.47 -4.65 16.41
N ALA A 75 4.29 -5.81 17.05
CA ALA A 75 3.01 -6.51 17.09
C ALA A 75 1.93 -5.70 17.83
N ALA A 76 2.27 -5.07 18.94
CA ALA A 76 1.35 -4.17 19.65
C ALA A 76 0.95 -2.97 18.80
N ALA A 77 1.90 -2.36 18.09
CA ALA A 77 1.61 -1.26 17.16
C ALA A 77 0.74 -1.72 15.98
N ALA A 78 1.00 -2.89 15.42
CA ALA A 78 0.21 -3.49 14.35
C ALA A 78 -1.24 -3.74 14.82
N ALA A 79 -1.42 -4.35 15.99
CA ALA A 79 -2.73 -4.59 16.58
C ALA A 79 -3.50 -3.28 16.88
N ALA A 80 -2.80 -2.25 17.37
CA ALA A 80 -3.39 -0.93 17.61
C ALA A 80 -3.91 -0.29 16.31
N ILE A 81 -3.13 -0.33 15.21
CA ILE A 81 -3.57 0.17 13.90
C ILE A 81 -4.77 -0.62 13.38
N SER A 82 -4.75 -1.95 13.48
CA SER A 82 -5.90 -2.77 13.07
C SER A 82 -7.15 -2.42 13.86
N ALA A 83 -7.04 -2.26 15.17
CA ALA A 83 -8.17 -1.88 16.01
C ALA A 83 -8.71 -0.48 15.63
N VAL A 84 -7.83 0.52 15.52
CA VAL A 84 -8.24 1.89 15.15
C VAL A 84 -8.90 1.91 13.77
N THR A 85 -8.29 1.28 12.77
CA THR A 85 -8.84 1.28 11.40
C THR A 85 -10.11 0.46 11.29
N TYR A 86 -10.29 -0.59 12.10
CA TYR A 86 -11.55 -1.33 12.18
C TYR A 86 -12.71 -0.47 12.67
N TYR A 87 -12.47 0.40 13.67
CA TYR A 87 -13.51 1.32 14.15
C TYR A 87 -13.77 2.49 13.20
N MET A 88 -12.75 3.00 12.52
CA MET A 88 -12.87 4.17 11.65
C MET A 88 -13.35 3.83 10.23
N SER A 89 -12.96 2.68 9.70
CA SER A 89 -13.21 2.26 8.31
C SER A 89 -13.33 0.72 8.23
N PRO A 90 -14.43 0.13 8.72
CA PRO A 90 -14.61 -1.33 8.83
C PRO A 90 -14.42 -2.07 7.51
N ASP A 91 -14.88 -1.49 6.40
CA ASP A 91 -14.85 -2.11 5.07
C ASP A 91 -13.43 -2.17 4.47
N ASN A 92 -12.52 -1.32 4.95
CA ASN A 92 -11.15 -1.19 4.44
C ASN A 92 -10.09 -1.25 5.56
N PHE A 93 -10.42 -1.86 6.71
CA PHE A 93 -9.51 -1.89 7.84
C PHE A 93 -8.20 -2.64 7.53
N ILE A 94 -7.15 -2.29 8.24
CA ILE A 94 -5.83 -2.88 8.05
C ILE A 94 -5.75 -4.18 8.86
N PHE A 95 -6.02 -5.32 8.21
CA PHE A 95 -5.91 -6.62 8.86
C PHE A 95 -4.49 -7.21 8.73
N PHE A 96 -3.75 -6.90 7.64
CA PHE A 96 -2.37 -7.34 7.44
C PHE A 96 -1.56 -6.30 6.63
N GLY A 97 -1.21 -5.20 7.30
CA GLY A 97 -0.38 -4.13 6.73
C GLY A 97 1.12 -4.34 6.97
N ILE A 98 1.91 -3.32 6.63
CA ILE A 98 3.38 -3.41 6.65
C ILE A 98 3.96 -3.74 8.04
N LEU A 99 3.33 -3.29 9.16
CA LEU A 99 3.80 -3.65 10.50
C LEU A 99 3.59 -5.14 10.82
N HIS A 100 2.46 -5.72 10.36
CA HIS A 100 2.21 -7.16 10.49
C HIS A 100 3.26 -7.94 9.71
N GLN A 101 3.53 -7.50 8.47
CA GLN A 101 4.55 -8.10 7.63
C GLN A 101 5.95 -7.99 8.25
N ILE A 102 6.33 -6.84 8.84
CA ILE A 102 7.62 -6.67 9.53
C ILE A 102 7.72 -7.61 10.72
N ALA A 103 6.65 -7.77 11.52
CA ALA A 103 6.64 -8.68 12.65
C ALA A 103 6.86 -10.13 12.20
N LEU A 104 6.04 -10.61 11.26
CA LEU A 104 6.14 -11.97 10.72
C LEU A 104 7.50 -12.19 10.04
N ALA A 105 7.91 -11.28 9.15
CA ALA A 105 9.16 -11.37 8.42
C ALA A 105 10.40 -11.30 9.33
N SER A 106 10.32 -10.60 10.47
CA SER A 106 11.40 -10.63 11.46
C SER A 106 11.60 -12.01 12.08
N VAL A 107 10.50 -12.72 12.36
CA VAL A 107 10.57 -14.10 12.88
C VAL A 107 11.07 -15.06 11.80
N LEU A 108 10.46 -15.05 10.62
CA LEU A 108 10.89 -15.92 9.51
C LEU A 108 12.31 -15.63 9.07
N GLY A 109 12.72 -14.36 9.06
CA GLY A 109 14.07 -13.93 8.68
C GLY A 109 15.18 -14.50 9.58
N LEU A 110 14.88 -14.81 10.86
CA LEU A 110 15.86 -15.46 11.76
C LEU A 110 16.33 -16.81 11.22
N LEU A 111 15.47 -17.54 10.50
CA LEU A 111 15.81 -18.83 9.90
C LEU A 111 16.88 -18.69 8.81
N PHE A 112 16.93 -17.54 8.15
CA PHE A 112 17.85 -17.26 7.04
C PHE A 112 19.18 -16.64 7.48
N LEU A 113 19.32 -16.25 8.74
CA LEU A 113 20.55 -15.59 9.23
C LEU A 113 21.81 -16.45 9.08
N ARG A 114 21.70 -17.77 9.12
CA ARG A 114 22.82 -18.70 9.01
C ARG A 114 22.96 -19.32 7.64
N LEU A 115 22.01 -19.10 6.73
CA LEU A 115 22.05 -19.67 5.38
C LEU A 115 23.01 -18.89 4.48
N PRO A 116 23.64 -19.55 3.49
CA PRO A 116 24.45 -18.85 2.48
C PRO A 116 23.61 -17.81 1.72
N ALA A 117 24.23 -16.69 1.35
CA ALA A 117 23.55 -15.62 0.61
C ALA A 117 22.89 -16.12 -0.70
N VAL A 118 23.55 -17.06 -1.38
CA VAL A 118 23.01 -17.66 -2.63
C VAL A 118 21.68 -18.37 -2.39
N VAL A 119 21.59 -19.19 -1.33
CA VAL A 119 20.36 -19.89 -0.97
C VAL A 119 19.26 -18.88 -0.63
N THR A 120 19.59 -17.84 0.14
CA THR A 120 18.65 -16.77 0.48
C THR A 120 18.15 -16.04 -0.76
N LEU A 121 19.02 -15.77 -1.75
CA LEU A 121 18.64 -15.15 -3.03
C LEU A 121 17.71 -16.03 -3.87
N ILE A 122 17.99 -17.35 -3.93
CA ILE A 122 17.12 -18.31 -4.64
C ILE A 122 15.72 -18.31 -4.01
N VAL A 123 15.63 -18.38 -2.67
CA VAL A 123 14.35 -18.33 -1.97
C VAL A 123 13.67 -16.97 -2.16
N ALA A 124 14.43 -15.86 -2.16
CA ALA A 124 13.89 -14.53 -2.45
C ALA A 124 13.25 -14.46 -3.84
N ALA A 125 13.94 -14.98 -4.86
CA ALA A 125 13.42 -15.06 -6.23
C ALA A 125 12.15 -15.89 -6.31
N PHE A 126 12.10 -17.04 -5.63
CA PHE A 126 10.90 -17.87 -5.54
C PHE A 126 9.74 -17.12 -4.87
N VAL A 127 9.99 -16.48 -3.73
CA VAL A 127 8.95 -15.71 -3.00
C VAL A 127 8.40 -14.56 -3.85
N ILE A 128 9.26 -13.86 -4.60
CA ILE A 128 8.84 -12.76 -5.47
C ILE A 128 8.04 -13.29 -6.68
N ALA A 129 8.43 -14.42 -7.24
CA ALA A 129 7.78 -14.98 -8.42
C ALA A 129 6.50 -15.78 -8.11
N ALA A 130 6.35 -16.30 -6.89
CA ALA A 130 5.24 -17.17 -6.52
C ALA A 130 3.84 -16.61 -6.86
N PRO A 131 3.53 -15.31 -6.65
CA PRO A 131 2.22 -14.76 -7.04
C PRO A 131 1.93 -14.80 -8.54
N LEU A 132 2.92 -14.99 -9.39
CA LEU A 132 2.72 -15.09 -10.85
C LEU A 132 2.21 -16.46 -11.28
N TYR A 133 2.44 -17.52 -10.47
CA TYR A 133 2.19 -18.90 -10.85
C TYR A 133 1.34 -19.68 -9.85
N ALA A 134 1.21 -19.21 -8.61
CA ALA A 134 0.60 -19.95 -7.50
C ALA A 134 -0.64 -19.28 -6.92
N GLN A 135 -1.27 -18.35 -7.63
CA GLN A 135 -2.54 -17.75 -7.20
C GLN A 135 -3.65 -18.80 -7.25
N SER A 136 -4.52 -18.79 -6.23
CA SER A 136 -5.67 -19.69 -6.16
C SER A 136 -6.80 -19.06 -5.34
N ASP A 137 -8.05 -19.39 -5.71
CA ASP A 137 -9.25 -18.89 -5.03
C ASP A 137 -9.37 -19.36 -3.58
N ILE A 138 -8.64 -20.41 -3.21
CA ILE A 138 -8.54 -20.86 -1.80
C ILE A 138 -8.00 -19.76 -0.89
N PHE A 139 -7.10 -18.91 -1.42
CA PHE A 139 -6.48 -17.79 -0.71
C PHE A 139 -7.35 -16.53 -0.67
N ASN A 140 -8.52 -16.50 -1.31
CA ASN A 140 -9.48 -15.40 -1.23
C ASN A 140 -10.18 -15.34 0.14
N ARG A 141 -10.04 -16.40 0.96
CA ARG A 141 -10.57 -16.39 2.32
C ARG A 141 -9.75 -15.45 3.21
N MET A 142 -10.43 -14.59 3.99
CA MET A 142 -9.80 -13.55 4.81
C MET A 142 -8.66 -14.07 5.71
N TRP A 143 -8.84 -15.24 6.31
CA TRP A 143 -7.83 -15.86 7.20
C TRP A 143 -6.60 -16.43 6.46
N LEU A 144 -6.62 -16.55 5.13
CA LEU A 144 -5.48 -16.92 4.28
C LEU A 144 -4.93 -15.74 3.46
N ALA A 145 -5.64 -14.63 3.41
CA ALA A 145 -5.27 -13.48 2.58
C ALA A 145 -3.89 -12.90 2.96
N TRP A 146 -3.47 -13.02 4.23
CA TRP A 146 -2.13 -12.60 4.65
C TRP A 146 -0.97 -13.30 3.93
N ILE A 147 -1.23 -14.44 3.29
CA ILE A 147 -0.24 -15.17 2.49
C ILE A 147 0.09 -14.39 1.22
N GLY A 148 -0.90 -13.80 0.53
CA GLY A 148 -0.69 -12.98 -0.67
C GLY A 148 -0.74 -13.74 -2.00
N LEU A 149 -1.42 -14.89 -2.02
CA LEU A 149 -1.64 -15.74 -3.21
C LEU A 149 -3.12 -15.74 -3.64
N SER A 150 -3.90 -14.77 -3.16
CA SER A 150 -5.30 -14.59 -3.56
C SER A 150 -5.42 -14.11 -5.00
N THR A 151 -6.41 -14.61 -5.73
CA THR A 151 -6.78 -14.14 -7.07
C THR A 151 -7.46 -12.77 -7.01
N VAL A 152 -8.22 -12.52 -5.93
CA VAL A 152 -8.86 -11.24 -5.64
C VAL A 152 -8.28 -10.69 -4.34
N PRO A 153 -7.45 -9.63 -4.39
CA PRO A 153 -6.90 -9.06 -3.17
C PRO A 153 -8.01 -8.45 -2.30
N PRO A 154 -7.92 -8.62 -0.96
CA PRO A 154 -8.91 -8.06 -0.05
C PRO A 154 -8.84 -6.53 -0.03
N ARG A 155 -9.97 -5.89 0.23
CA ARG A 155 -10.02 -4.45 0.45
C ARG A 155 -9.34 -4.11 1.78
N SER A 156 -8.33 -3.27 1.74
CA SER A 156 -7.62 -2.81 2.93
C SER A 156 -6.82 -1.56 2.60
N ASN A 157 -6.78 -0.59 3.53
CA ASN A 157 -6.02 0.65 3.37
C ASN A 157 -4.49 0.42 3.39
N ASP A 158 -4.03 -0.69 3.94
CA ASP A 158 -2.62 -1.13 3.88
C ASP A 158 -2.62 -2.66 3.79
N TYR A 159 -2.23 -3.20 2.64
CA TYR A 159 -2.15 -4.65 2.41
C TYR A 159 -0.75 -5.02 1.91
N VAL A 160 0.02 -5.62 2.81
CA VAL A 160 1.41 -6.03 2.57
C VAL A 160 1.57 -7.51 2.96
N PRO A 161 1.06 -8.45 2.15
CA PRO A 161 1.06 -9.88 2.47
C PRO A 161 2.47 -10.49 2.40
N LEU A 162 2.59 -11.77 2.83
CA LEU A 162 3.86 -12.48 2.85
C LEU A 162 4.46 -12.56 1.43
N PHE A 163 3.71 -13.02 0.44
CA PHE A 163 4.12 -13.02 -0.97
C PHE A 163 3.58 -11.77 -1.68
N PRO A 164 4.39 -11.06 -2.43
CA PRO A 164 5.83 -11.23 -2.69
C PRO A 164 6.76 -10.52 -1.69
N TRP A 165 6.23 -9.82 -0.69
CA TRP A 165 6.91 -8.81 0.11
C TRP A 165 8.03 -9.35 1.00
N PHE A 166 7.92 -10.59 1.46
CA PHE A 166 9.01 -11.24 2.21
C PHE A 166 10.29 -11.39 1.37
N GLY A 167 10.16 -11.45 0.05
CA GLY A 167 11.30 -11.43 -0.87
C GLY A 167 12.22 -10.21 -0.67
N ALA A 168 11.65 -9.03 -0.42
CA ALA A 168 12.44 -7.82 -0.14
C ALA A 168 13.24 -7.95 1.16
N VAL A 169 12.68 -8.60 2.20
CA VAL A 169 13.40 -8.89 3.45
C VAL A 169 14.57 -9.85 3.19
N LEU A 170 14.32 -10.90 2.42
CA LEU A 170 15.37 -11.88 2.06
C LEU A 170 16.47 -11.24 1.22
N LEU A 171 16.14 -10.35 0.29
CA LEU A 171 17.15 -9.55 -0.44
C LEU A 171 17.99 -8.69 0.50
N GLY A 172 17.37 -8.09 1.52
CA GLY A 172 18.09 -7.35 2.56
C GLY A 172 19.03 -8.22 3.38
N ILE A 173 18.59 -9.42 3.77
CA ILE A 173 19.44 -10.41 4.46
C ILE A 173 20.64 -10.82 3.59
N ALA A 174 20.37 -11.19 2.34
CA ALA A 174 21.43 -11.59 1.41
C ALA A 174 22.43 -10.46 1.15
N ALA A 175 21.96 -9.24 0.93
CA ALA A 175 22.80 -8.07 0.75
C ALA A 175 23.71 -7.83 1.96
N ALA A 176 23.15 -7.84 3.18
CA ALA A 176 23.95 -7.66 4.40
C ALA A 176 25.03 -8.73 4.54
N ARG A 177 24.72 -9.99 4.23
CA ARG A 177 25.72 -11.10 4.25
C ARG A 177 26.81 -10.92 3.21
N ILE A 178 26.48 -10.43 2.02
CA ILE A 178 27.45 -10.09 0.98
C ILE A 178 28.34 -8.95 1.45
N PHE A 179 27.78 -7.89 2.02
CA PHE A 179 28.52 -6.76 2.56
C PHE A 179 29.48 -7.17 3.71
N GLU A 180 29.03 -8.08 4.59
CA GLU A 180 29.91 -8.65 5.63
C GLU A 180 31.06 -9.45 5.01
N ARG A 181 30.78 -10.32 4.03
CA ARG A 181 31.76 -11.19 3.40
C ARG A 181 32.87 -10.41 2.68
N PHE A 182 32.53 -9.33 1.99
CA PHE A 182 33.47 -8.49 1.24
C PHE A 182 34.01 -7.31 2.06
N ASN A 183 33.65 -7.23 3.37
CA ASN A 183 34.05 -6.14 4.25
C ASN A 183 33.67 -4.74 3.72
N TRP A 184 32.50 -4.62 3.08
CA TRP A 184 31.96 -3.36 2.56
C TRP A 184 31.16 -2.54 3.57
N LEU A 185 30.89 -3.09 4.76
CA LEU A 185 30.15 -2.38 5.81
C LEU A 185 30.78 -1.03 6.21
N PRO A 186 32.12 -0.88 6.27
CA PRO A 186 32.74 0.42 6.56
C PRO A 186 32.39 1.52 5.54
N MET A 187 32.14 1.16 4.28
CA MET A 187 31.70 2.12 3.25
C MET A 187 30.35 2.76 3.58
N LEU A 188 29.48 2.05 4.31
CA LEU A 188 28.18 2.56 4.74
C LEU A 188 28.27 3.48 5.98
N SER A 189 29.42 3.53 6.64
CA SER A 189 29.64 4.36 7.83
C SER A 189 29.97 5.82 7.51
N GLY A 190 30.25 6.12 6.25
CA GLY A 190 30.43 7.49 5.76
C GLY A 190 29.17 8.31 5.98
N GLY A 191 29.28 9.46 6.66
CA GLY A 191 28.15 10.36 6.86
C GLY A 191 27.75 11.06 5.56
N ILE A 192 26.47 11.39 5.43
CA ILE A 192 26.01 12.28 4.37
C ILE A 192 26.43 13.71 4.73
N GLN A 193 27.10 14.40 3.82
CA GLN A 193 27.33 15.82 3.90
C GLN A 193 26.23 16.55 3.12
N PRO A 194 25.68 17.62 3.63
CA PRO A 194 26.01 18.36 4.85
C PRO A 194 25.36 17.78 6.14
N GLN A 195 25.99 18.04 7.26
CA GLN A 195 25.59 17.51 8.59
C GLN A 195 24.17 17.93 9.03
N PHE A 196 23.65 19.06 8.54
CA PHE A 196 22.30 19.53 8.88
C PHE A 196 21.21 18.56 8.38
N LEU A 197 21.44 17.83 7.28
CA LEU A 197 20.54 16.77 6.78
C LEU A 197 20.73 15.46 7.55
N GLN A 198 21.94 15.16 7.97
CA GLN A 198 22.27 13.91 8.66
C GLN A 198 21.57 13.79 10.01
N ARG A 199 21.58 14.86 10.81
CA ARG A 199 20.98 14.86 12.17
C ARG A 199 19.50 14.52 12.18
N PRO A 200 18.62 15.24 11.44
CA PRO A 200 17.20 14.94 11.44
C PRO A 200 16.87 13.56 10.85
N LEU A 201 17.55 13.16 9.77
CA LEU A 201 17.36 11.82 9.18
C LEU A 201 17.73 10.69 10.15
N THR A 202 18.80 10.88 10.90
CA THR A 202 19.22 9.89 11.91
C THR A 202 18.25 9.86 13.09
N PHE A 203 17.74 11.02 13.52
CA PHE A 203 16.75 11.11 14.59
C PHE A 203 15.46 10.40 14.20
N ILE A 204 14.88 10.73 13.02
CA ILE A 204 13.68 10.09 12.46
C ILE A 204 13.92 8.58 12.34
N GLY A 205 15.05 8.16 11.79
CA GLY A 205 15.36 6.74 11.61
C GLY A 205 15.53 5.95 12.91
N ARG A 206 15.99 6.60 14.00
CA ARG A 206 16.08 5.99 15.34
C ARG A 206 14.70 5.82 15.99
N HIS A 207 13.78 6.77 15.76
CA HIS A 207 12.43 6.78 16.30
C HIS A 207 11.40 6.32 15.26
N SER A 208 11.82 5.40 14.38
CA SER A 208 11.03 5.00 13.19
C SER A 208 9.62 4.51 13.51
N LEU A 209 9.41 3.76 14.59
CA LEU A 209 8.09 3.27 14.97
C LEU A 209 7.17 4.40 15.43
N ALA A 210 7.68 5.32 16.24
CA ALA A 210 6.91 6.47 16.70
C ALA A 210 6.53 7.39 15.52
N PHE A 211 7.49 7.67 14.64
CA PHE A 211 7.23 8.45 13.42
C PHE A 211 6.16 7.77 12.55
N TYR A 212 6.26 6.44 12.36
CA TYR A 212 5.30 5.67 11.60
C TYR A 212 3.88 5.75 12.18
N LEU A 213 3.73 5.73 13.49
CA LEU A 213 2.41 5.80 14.13
C LEU A 213 1.81 7.21 14.13
N ILE A 214 2.66 8.24 14.20
CA ILE A 214 2.20 9.64 14.40
C ILE A 214 2.02 10.39 13.07
N HIS A 215 2.80 10.04 12.02
CA HIS A 215 2.80 10.84 10.78
C HIS A 215 1.42 10.95 10.14
N GLN A 216 0.67 9.85 10.04
CA GLN A 216 -0.63 9.84 9.36
C GLN A 216 -1.71 10.63 10.13
N PRO A 217 -1.93 10.45 11.44
CA PRO A 217 -2.83 11.31 12.20
C PRO A 217 -2.49 12.80 12.10
N VAL A 218 -1.20 13.15 12.07
CA VAL A 218 -0.75 14.54 11.96
C VAL A 218 -1.04 15.08 10.55
N LEU A 219 -0.71 14.34 9.51
CA LEU A 219 -0.94 14.76 8.12
C LEU A 219 -2.42 14.93 7.82
N ILE A 220 -3.25 13.94 8.17
CA ILE A 220 -4.71 14.01 7.99
C ILE A 220 -5.28 15.21 8.75
N GLY A 221 -4.84 15.45 9.99
CA GLY A 221 -5.27 16.60 10.80
C GLY A 221 -4.89 17.92 10.17
N LEU A 222 -3.68 18.05 9.63
CA LEU A 222 -3.22 19.27 8.95
C LEU A 222 -4.01 19.53 7.66
N VAL A 223 -4.23 18.50 6.83
CA VAL A 223 -5.02 18.65 5.59
C VAL A 223 -6.48 18.94 5.92
N TYR A 224 -7.02 18.34 6.98
CA TYR A 224 -8.38 18.64 7.47
C TYR A 224 -8.52 20.12 7.87
N VAL A 225 -7.61 20.64 8.69
CA VAL A 225 -7.62 22.07 9.07
C VAL A 225 -7.47 22.98 7.86
N PHE A 226 -6.58 22.61 6.92
CA PHE A 226 -6.41 23.34 5.67
C PHE A 226 -7.71 23.33 4.84
N SER A 227 -8.43 22.21 4.77
CA SER A 227 -9.70 22.12 4.03
C SER A 227 -10.83 22.98 4.61
N GLN A 228 -10.77 23.34 5.90
CA GLN A 228 -11.73 24.27 6.50
C GLN A 228 -11.45 25.74 6.10
N ILE A 229 -10.19 26.06 5.75
CA ILE A 229 -9.78 27.44 5.37
C ILE A 229 -9.88 27.60 3.85
N MET A 230 -9.47 26.60 3.11
CA MET A 230 -9.47 26.59 1.64
C MET A 230 -10.14 25.28 1.16
N PRO A 231 -11.47 25.22 1.10
CA PRO A 231 -12.16 24.04 0.64
C PRO A 231 -11.75 23.69 -0.80
N PRO A 232 -11.62 22.39 -1.14
CA PRO A 232 -11.27 21.97 -2.48
C PRO A 232 -12.33 22.42 -3.48
N ALA A 233 -11.91 22.73 -4.71
CA ALA A 233 -12.82 23.01 -5.79
C ALA A 233 -13.71 21.78 -6.01
N GLN A 234 -15.03 21.94 -5.85
CA GLN A 234 -15.95 20.86 -6.15
C GLN A 234 -15.96 20.67 -7.69
N PRO A 235 -15.64 19.48 -8.18
CA PRO A 235 -15.78 19.21 -9.60
C PRO A 235 -17.24 19.40 -10.04
N ALA A 236 -17.45 19.81 -11.26
CA ALA A 236 -18.83 19.87 -11.80
C ALA A 236 -19.54 18.52 -11.58
N PRO A 237 -20.85 18.49 -11.29
CA PRO A 237 -21.56 17.25 -10.97
C PRO A 237 -21.31 16.10 -11.95
N ARG A 238 -21.20 16.42 -13.26
CA ARG A 238 -20.89 15.44 -14.31
C ARG A 238 -19.46 14.88 -14.21
N GLU A 239 -18.49 15.74 -13.92
CA GLU A 239 -17.09 15.32 -13.72
C GLU A 239 -16.95 14.45 -12.46
N ALA A 240 -17.60 14.86 -11.37
CA ALA A 240 -17.62 14.09 -10.12
C ALA A 240 -18.23 12.70 -10.34
N PHE A 241 -19.35 12.62 -11.04
CA PHE A 241 -19.98 11.35 -11.39
C PHE A 241 -19.10 10.49 -12.29
N THR A 242 -18.52 11.08 -13.36
CA THR A 242 -17.62 10.35 -14.27
C THR A 242 -16.41 9.80 -13.53
N GLN A 243 -15.75 10.60 -12.69
CA GLN A 243 -14.59 10.17 -11.90
C GLN A 243 -14.94 9.03 -10.92
N SER A 244 -16.06 9.15 -10.22
CA SER A 244 -16.59 8.14 -9.32
C SER A 244 -16.93 6.82 -10.05
N CYS A 245 -17.58 6.92 -11.19
CA CYS A 245 -17.91 5.79 -12.05
C CYS A 245 -16.63 5.07 -12.52
N VAL A 246 -15.68 5.82 -13.10
CA VAL A 246 -14.41 5.25 -13.60
C VAL A 246 -13.64 4.58 -12.48
N SER A 247 -13.52 5.21 -11.31
CA SER A 247 -12.80 4.64 -10.18
C SER A 247 -13.44 3.33 -9.68
N SER A 248 -14.76 3.24 -9.67
CA SER A 248 -15.49 2.02 -9.30
C SER A 248 -15.34 0.92 -10.35
N CYS A 249 -15.44 1.27 -11.63
CA CYS A 249 -15.28 0.35 -12.74
C CYS A 249 -13.84 -0.24 -12.79
N MET A 250 -12.82 0.56 -12.54
CA MET A 250 -11.41 0.14 -12.57
C MET A 250 -11.04 -0.94 -11.54
N GLN A 251 -11.92 -1.23 -10.60
CA GLN A 251 -11.73 -2.37 -9.70
C GLN A 251 -11.83 -3.72 -10.44
N ASN A 252 -12.59 -3.77 -11.55
CA ASN A 252 -12.88 -4.99 -12.30
C ASN A 252 -12.56 -4.87 -13.80
N GLY A 253 -12.21 -3.68 -14.29
CA GLY A 253 -11.99 -3.39 -15.71
C GLY A 253 -10.72 -2.60 -16.01
N GLY A 254 -10.36 -2.50 -17.29
CA GLY A 254 -9.25 -1.66 -17.76
C GLY A 254 -9.65 -0.18 -17.85
N GLU A 255 -8.69 0.74 -17.71
CA GLU A 255 -8.90 2.19 -17.69
C GLU A 255 -9.66 2.70 -18.94
N ALA A 256 -9.25 2.28 -20.14
CA ALA A 256 -9.86 2.71 -21.38
C ALA A 256 -11.33 2.26 -21.50
N LEU A 257 -11.63 1.03 -21.11
CA LEU A 257 -12.97 0.46 -21.11
C LEU A 257 -13.89 1.18 -20.11
N CYS A 258 -13.36 1.45 -18.92
CA CYS A 258 -14.12 2.16 -17.88
C CYS A 258 -14.40 3.61 -18.26
N ALA A 259 -13.45 4.31 -18.89
CA ALA A 259 -13.66 5.67 -19.37
C ALA A 259 -14.75 5.71 -20.47
N GLN A 260 -14.75 4.74 -21.39
CA GLN A 260 -15.76 4.61 -22.43
C GLN A 260 -17.14 4.30 -21.86
N PHE A 261 -17.23 3.32 -20.96
CA PHE A 261 -18.48 2.95 -20.29
C PHE A 261 -19.10 4.13 -19.54
N CYS A 262 -18.32 4.78 -18.68
CA CYS A 262 -18.81 5.88 -17.84
C CYS A 262 -19.16 7.13 -18.66
N GLY A 263 -18.42 7.41 -19.74
CA GLY A 263 -18.76 8.48 -20.68
C GLY A 263 -20.08 8.22 -21.41
N CYS A 264 -20.32 6.97 -21.84
CA CYS A 264 -21.60 6.55 -22.41
C CYS A 264 -22.74 6.75 -21.41
N VAL A 265 -22.60 6.25 -20.17
CA VAL A 265 -23.63 6.36 -19.13
C VAL A 265 -24.02 7.81 -18.88
N VAL A 266 -23.05 8.72 -18.71
CA VAL A 266 -23.33 10.16 -18.51
C VAL A 266 -24.10 10.73 -19.71
N SER A 267 -23.67 10.41 -20.94
CA SER A 267 -24.31 10.89 -22.16
C SER A 267 -25.79 10.43 -22.28
N GLU A 268 -26.05 9.16 -21.98
CA GLU A 268 -27.40 8.59 -22.04
C GLU A 268 -28.29 9.09 -20.89
N LEU A 269 -27.75 9.28 -19.68
CA LEU A 269 -28.47 9.90 -18.56
C LEU A 269 -28.88 11.35 -18.88
N ASP A 270 -27.98 12.12 -19.52
CA ASP A 270 -28.30 13.49 -19.94
C ASP A 270 -29.41 13.51 -21.01
N LYS A 271 -29.39 12.62 -22.02
CA LYS A 271 -30.44 12.50 -23.03
C LYS A 271 -31.78 12.13 -22.39
N ALA A 272 -31.78 11.26 -21.41
CA ALA A 272 -32.98 10.85 -20.68
C ALA A 272 -33.43 11.89 -19.64
N LYS A 273 -32.64 12.95 -19.38
CA LYS A 273 -32.88 13.96 -18.33
C LYS A 273 -32.94 13.34 -16.92
N LEU A 274 -32.23 12.25 -16.70
CA LEU A 274 -32.18 11.51 -15.42
C LEU A 274 -30.90 11.74 -14.65
N PHE A 275 -29.95 12.54 -15.17
CA PHE A 275 -28.65 12.73 -14.54
C PHE A 275 -28.77 13.25 -13.10
N ASP A 276 -29.59 14.27 -12.87
CA ASP A 276 -29.72 14.89 -11.53
C ASP A 276 -30.41 13.93 -10.54
N ASP A 277 -31.34 13.10 -10.97
CA ASP A 277 -32.02 12.11 -10.13
C ASP A 277 -31.05 10.96 -9.75
N VAL A 278 -30.21 10.52 -10.68
CA VAL A 278 -29.17 9.51 -10.41
C VAL A 278 -28.08 10.09 -9.52
N PHE A 279 -27.61 11.31 -9.80
CA PHE A 279 -26.57 11.97 -9.01
C PHE A 279 -27.02 12.25 -7.59
N SER A 280 -28.30 12.59 -7.37
CA SER A 280 -28.87 12.79 -6.03
C SER A 280 -29.28 11.50 -5.32
N GLY A 281 -29.10 10.33 -5.95
CA GLY A 281 -29.46 9.03 -5.39
C GLY A 281 -30.98 8.73 -5.37
N LYS A 282 -31.81 9.51 -6.07
CA LYS A 282 -33.26 9.29 -6.18
C LYS A 282 -33.59 8.17 -7.17
N ALA A 283 -32.76 8.00 -8.22
CA ALA A 283 -32.92 6.97 -9.22
C ALA A 283 -31.63 6.12 -9.28
N ASP A 284 -31.78 4.79 -9.30
CA ASP A 284 -30.72 3.82 -9.48
C ASP A 284 -31.17 2.65 -10.34
N GLN A 285 -30.30 1.67 -10.59
CA GLN A 285 -30.62 0.48 -11.40
C GLN A 285 -31.72 -0.39 -10.79
N ASN A 286 -31.97 -0.30 -9.49
CA ASN A 286 -32.94 -1.12 -8.78
C ASN A 286 -34.35 -0.50 -8.78
N ASN A 287 -34.43 0.83 -8.85
CA ASN A 287 -35.70 1.57 -8.74
C ASN A 287 -36.12 2.26 -10.06
N ASN A 288 -35.28 2.24 -11.10
CA ASN A 288 -35.59 2.90 -12.38
C ASN A 288 -35.16 2.04 -13.58
N SER A 289 -36.14 1.54 -14.34
CA SER A 289 -35.92 0.68 -15.51
C SER A 289 -35.12 1.35 -16.63
N THR A 290 -35.25 2.68 -16.79
CA THR A 290 -34.46 3.44 -17.78
C THR A 290 -32.99 3.49 -17.40
N VAL A 291 -32.68 3.67 -16.13
CA VAL A 291 -31.27 3.62 -15.63
C VAL A 291 -30.66 2.24 -15.84
N GLN A 292 -31.46 1.18 -15.62
CA GLN A 292 -31.01 -0.18 -15.91
C GLN A 292 -30.72 -0.39 -17.40
N GLN A 293 -31.62 0.05 -18.29
CA GLN A 293 -31.39 -0.03 -19.73
C GLN A 293 -30.15 0.74 -20.19
N ILE A 294 -29.93 1.94 -19.65
CA ILE A 294 -28.73 2.73 -19.95
C ILE A 294 -27.47 1.95 -19.56
N ALA A 295 -27.45 1.31 -18.39
CA ALA A 295 -26.31 0.50 -17.95
C ALA A 295 -26.06 -0.70 -18.89
N GLU A 296 -27.13 -1.33 -19.39
CA GLU A 296 -27.05 -2.44 -20.35
C GLU A 296 -26.52 -1.97 -21.71
N ILE A 297 -27.06 -0.86 -22.26
CA ILE A 297 -26.65 -0.28 -23.55
C ILE A 297 -25.18 0.12 -23.53
N CYS A 298 -24.70 0.69 -22.42
CA CYS A 298 -23.32 1.15 -22.29
C CYS A 298 -22.35 0.04 -21.92
N SER A 299 -22.84 -1.12 -21.47
CA SER A 299 -21.98 -2.25 -21.14
C SER A 299 -21.30 -2.78 -22.40
N PRO A 300 -19.98 -2.95 -22.38
CA PRO A 300 -19.27 -3.52 -23.53
C PRO A 300 -19.80 -4.92 -23.79
N VAL A 301 -20.21 -5.17 -25.02
CA VAL A 301 -20.58 -6.51 -25.49
C VAL A 301 -19.33 -7.37 -25.30
N PRO A 302 -19.40 -8.52 -24.59
CA PRO A 302 -18.27 -9.41 -24.52
C PRO A 302 -17.90 -9.79 -25.97
N ASP A 303 -16.69 -9.44 -26.37
CA ASP A 303 -16.13 -9.93 -27.65
C ASP A 303 -16.16 -11.46 -27.56
N ASN A 304 -17.15 -12.05 -28.20
CA ASN A 304 -17.14 -13.46 -28.54
C ASN A 304 -15.99 -13.67 -29.52
N GLN A 305 -14.78 -13.84 -29.02
CA GLN A 305 -13.70 -14.38 -29.83
C GLN A 305 -14.01 -15.87 -30.10
N PRO A 306 -14.01 -16.25 -31.39
CA PRO A 306 -14.23 -17.63 -31.81
C PRO A 306 -13.10 -18.59 -31.37
#